data_e253b585e63721c3f2f6bbdb6b0a15cd
#
_entry.id   e253b585e63721c3f2f6bbdb6b0a15cd
#
_cell.length_a   1.000
_cell.length_b   1.000
_cell.length_c   1.000
_cell.angle_alpha   90.00
_cell.angle_beta   90.00
_cell.angle_gamma   90.00
#
_symmetry.space_group_name_H-M   'P 1'
#
loop_
_entity.id
_entity.type
_entity.pdbx_description
1 polymer ?
#
loop_
_entity_poly.entity_id
_entity_poly.type
_entity_poly.pdbx_seq_one_letter_code
_entity_poly.pdbx_strand_id
1 'polypeptide(L)'
;MPNNGSKPRTIDAAEGSIVVNAPVADVYERWLAFEDYPKFIAAIKCVRKLDANHFVASLSFNGKQYETTLEMMLCIPERRLAWRTLADPRAPDHFATGVVSFAQLSDESTCVTLKLTSSFGGAVSNRIDKYLHNFKRLVEAS
;
A
#
# COMPACT_ATOMS: atom_id res chain seq x y z
N MET A 1 -19.88 -31.95 -2.60
CA MET A 1 -19.22 -31.66 -2.79
C MET A 1 -18.47 -31.03 -2.63
N PRO A 2 -18.20 -30.93 -2.36
CA PRO A 2 -17.47 -30.23 -2.20
C PRO A 2 -16.72 -29.72 -2.86
N ASN A 3 -16.44 -29.16 -2.72
CA ASN A 3 -15.75 -28.59 -3.43
C ASN A 3 -14.78 -29.12 -3.93
N ASN A 4 -15.03 -29.45 -4.42
CA ASN A 4 -14.28 -29.86 -5.06
C ASN A 4 -13.00 -29.54 -5.37
N GLY A 5 -12.56 -29.80 -5.55
CA GLY A 5 -11.22 -29.74 -6.02
C GLY A 5 -10.55 -28.39 -6.01
N SER A 6 -11.25 -27.35 -5.98
CA SER A 6 -10.63 -26.05 -5.95
C SER A 6 -10.24 -25.68 -4.53
N LYS A 7 -8.95 -25.34 -4.35
CA LYS A 7 -8.50 -24.87 -3.06
C LYS A 7 -9.02 -23.45 -2.83
N PRO A 8 -9.36 -23.11 -1.60
CA PRO A 8 -9.65 -21.72 -1.28
C PRO A 8 -8.43 -20.87 -1.61
N ARG A 9 -8.68 -19.72 -2.18
CA ARG A 9 -7.61 -18.76 -2.43
C ARG A 9 -7.07 -18.27 -1.09
N THR A 10 -5.76 -18.27 -0.95
CA THR A 10 -5.14 -17.73 0.25
C THR A 10 -5.17 -16.21 0.16
N ILE A 11 -5.87 -15.60 1.09
CA ILE A 11 -5.94 -14.15 1.20
C ILE A 11 -5.27 -13.76 2.51
N ASP A 12 -4.25 -12.92 2.41
CA ASP A 12 -3.55 -12.41 3.58
C ASP A 12 -4.01 -11.01 3.89
N ALA A 13 -4.24 -10.77 5.15
CA ALA A 13 -4.54 -9.44 5.65
C ALA A 13 -3.56 -9.11 6.76
N ALA A 14 -3.04 -7.91 6.75
CA ALA A 14 -2.11 -7.46 7.76
C ALA A 14 -2.37 -6.00 8.08
N GLU A 15 -2.07 -5.63 9.31
CA GLU A 15 -2.22 -4.25 9.76
C GLU A 15 -1.03 -3.89 10.63
N GLY A 16 -0.53 -2.67 10.48
CA GLY A 16 0.53 -2.15 11.31
C GLY A 16 0.36 -0.66 11.50
N SER A 17 0.98 -0.14 12.55
CA SER A 17 0.95 1.28 12.88
C SER A 17 2.32 1.75 13.29
N ILE A 18 2.60 3.02 13.03
CA ILE A 18 3.85 3.65 13.46
C ILE A 18 3.59 5.12 13.77
N VAL A 19 4.35 5.66 14.71
CA VAL A 19 4.31 7.10 14.99
C VAL A 19 5.43 7.77 14.22
N VAL A 20 5.06 8.73 13.40
CA VAL A 20 6.00 9.53 12.60
C VAL A 20 6.09 10.91 13.24
N ASN A 21 7.30 11.39 13.48
CA ASN A 21 7.54 12.68 14.15
C ASN A 21 7.50 13.81 13.12
N ALA A 22 6.31 14.09 12.65
CA ALA A 22 6.02 15.15 11.70
C ALA A 22 4.54 15.51 11.76
N PRO A 23 4.18 16.74 11.38
CA PRO A 23 2.77 17.15 11.32
C PRO A 23 1.98 16.29 10.34
N VAL A 24 0.69 16.10 10.62
CA VAL A 24 -0.16 15.25 9.81
C VAL A 24 -0.22 15.71 8.34
N ALA A 25 -0.18 17.01 8.10
CA ALA A 25 -0.18 17.53 6.73
C ALA A 25 1.04 17.05 5.95
N ASP A 26 2.22 17.08 6.58
CA ASP A 26 3.47 16.66 5.92
C ASP A 26 3.46 15.15 5.68
N VAL A 27 3.01 14.38 6.67
CA VAL A 27 2.93 12.93 6.55
C VAL A 27 1.98 12.53 5.43
N TYR A 28 0.81 13.19 5.38
CA TYR A 28 -0.18 12.93 4.35
C TYR A 28 0.36 13.25 2.95
N GLU A 29 1.02 14.40 2.78
CA GLU A 29 1.58 14.78 1.49
C GLU A 29 2.66 13.81 1.02
N ARG A 30 3.47 13.31 1.94
CA ARG A 30 4.51 12.33 1.60
C ARG A 30 3.88 11.00 1.16
N TRP A 31 2.74 10.63 1.73
CA TRP A 31 2.07 9.41 1.30
C TRP A 31 1.39 9.59 -0.06
N LEU A 32 0.99 10.80 -0.40
CA LEU A 32 0.43 11.09 -1.73
C LEU A 32 1.49 11.12 -2.82
N ALA A 33 2.76 11.27 -2.46
CA ALA A 33 3.85 11.29 -3.43
C ALA A 33 4.13 9.86 -3.91
N PHE A 34 3.25 9.32 -4.75
CA PHE A 34 3.31 7.92 -5.18
C PHE A 34 4.61 7.59 -5.92
N GLU A 35 5.25 8.55 -6.55
CA GLU A 35 6.54 8.34 -7.23
C GLU A 35 7.66 8.00 -6.25
N ASP A 36 7.47 8.28 -4.97
CA ASP A 36 8.45 7.95 -3.92
C ASP A 36 8.22 6.56 -3.31
N TYR A 37 7.16 5.85 -3.69
CA TYR A 37 6.85 4.54 -3.11
C TYR A 37 7.99 3.53 -3.23
N PRO A 38 8.76 3.50 -4.32
CA PRO A 38 9.91 2.59 -4.37
C PRO A 38 10.94 2.81 -3.27
N LYS A 39 10.95 4.01 -2.67
CA LYS A 39 11.92 4.33 -1.61
C LYS A 39 11.59 3.64 -0.29
N PHE A 40 10.33 3.27 -0.04
CA PHE A 40 9.96 2.62 1.21
C PHE A 40 9.23 1.29 1.02
N ILE A 41 8.78 0.97 -0.17
CA ILE A 41 8.16 -0.33 -0.47
C ILE A 41 9.02 -1.02 -1.52
N ALA A 42 9.89 -1.91 -1.06
CA ALA A 42 10.89 -2.52 -1.93
C ALA A 42 10.29 -3.30 -3.11
N ALA A 43 9.09 -3.86 -2.94
CA ALA A 43 8.43 -4.60 -4.02
C ALA A 43 8.00 -3.71 -5.18
N ILE A 44 7.82 -2.40 -4.93
CA ILE A 44 7.40 -1.46 -5.98
C ILE A 44 8.64 -0.89 -6.66
N LYS A 45 8.74 -1.06 -7.98
CA LYS A 45 9.87 -0.57 -8.74
C LYS A 45 9.62 0.83 -9.29
N CYS A 46 8.39 1.09 -9.73
CA CYS A 46 7.99 2.44 -10.13
C CYS A 46 6.47 2.54 -10.10
N VAL A 47 5.97 3.76 -9.99
CA VAL A 47 4.54 4.05 -10.06
C VAL A 47 4.37 5.18 -11.06
N ARG A 48 3.41 5.01 -11.96
CA ARG A 48 3.14 5.95 -13.03
C ARG A 48 1.66 6.34 -12.97
N LYS A 49 1.39 7.64 -12.99
CA LYS A 49 0.02 8.13 -12.93
C LYS A 49 -0.63 8.06 -14.31
N LEU A 50 -1.84 7.53 -14.38
CA LEU A 50 -2.63 7.49 -15.61
C LEU A 50 -3.63 8.65 -15.66
N ASP A 51 -4.32 8.90 -14.55
CA ASP A 51 -5.26 10.02 -14.41
C ASP A 51 -5.40 10.34 -12.92
N ALA A 52 -6.39 11.15 -12.56
CA ALA A 52 -6.53 11.61 -11.17
C ALA A 52 -6.67 10.49 -10.16
N ASN A 53 -7.23 9.34 -10.57
CA ASN A 53 -7.54 8.25 -9.64
C ASN A 53 -6.92 6.91 -10.02
N HIS A 54 -6.13 6.85 -11.09
CA HIS A 54 -5.56 5.59 -11.58
C HIS A 54 -4.07 5.69 -11.73
N PHE A 55 -3.39 4.62 -11.30
CA PHE A 55 -1.92 4.52 -11.31
C PHE A 55 -1.52 3.14 -11.80
N VAL A 56 -0.37 3.05 -12.44
CA VAL A 56 0.22 1.76 -12.79
C VAL A 56 1.46 1.58 -11.93
N ALA A 57 1.50 0.46 -11.20
CA ALA A 57 2.66 0.10 -10.39
C ALA A 57 3.36 -1.10 -11.02
N SER A 58 4.67 -1.00 -11.13
CA SER A 58 5.52 -2.11 -11.53
C SER A 58 6.07 -2.76 -10.27
N LEU A 59 5.79 -4.04 -10.09
CA LEU A 59 6.12 -4.79 -8.89
C LEU A 59 7.14 -5.88 -9.21
N SER A 60 8.00 -6.16 -8.23
CA SER A 60 8.94 -7.27 -8.34
C SER A 60 9.00 -8.00 -7.01
N PHE A 61 8.61 -9.26 -7.00
CA PHE A 61 8.75 -10.13 -5.82
C PHE A 61 8.74 -11.59 -6.27
N ASN A 62 9.35 -12.43 -5.46
CA ASN A 62 9.51 -13.86 -5.73
C ASN A 62 10.17 -14.13 -7.09
N GLY A 63 11.09 -13.25 -7.50
CA GLY A 63 11.80 -13.39 -8.76
C GLY A 63 10.99 -13.10 -10.01
N LYS A 64 9.78 -12.59 -9.84
CA LYS A 64 8.89 -12.27 -10.96
C LYS A 64 8.55 -10.80 -10.97
N GLN A 65 8.22 -10.30 -12.15
CA GLN A 65 7.80 -8.93 -12.34
C GLN A 65 6.33 -8.90 -12.74
N TYR A 66 5.61 -7.92 -12.16
CA TYR A 66 4.20 -7.73 -12.40
C TYR A 66 3.94 -6.27 -12.69
N GLU A 67 2.88 -6.01 -13.44
CA GLU A 67 2.37 -4.67 -13.61
C GLU A 67 0.90 -4.71 -13.23
N THR A 68 0.46 -3.77 -12.39
CA THR A 68 -0.92 -3.71 -11.95
C THR A 68 -1.42 -2.28 -11.99
N THR A 69 -2.69 -2.12 -12.27
CA THR A 69 -3.34 -0.83 -12.24
C THR A 69 -4.06 -0.67 -10.90
N LEU A 70 -3.84 0.46 -10.26
CA LEU A 70 -4.44 0.80 -8.98
C LEU A 70 -5.46 1.91 -9.16
N GLU A 71 -6.56 1.80 -8.42
CA GLU A 71 -7.58 2.82 -8.37
C GLU A 71 -7.66 3.40 -6.97
N MET A 72 -7.59 4.72 -6.87
CA MET A 72 -7.82 5.42 -5.60
C MET A 72 -9.32 5.50 -5.38
N MET A 73 -9.82 4.81 -4.36
CA MET A 73 -11.24 4.70 -4.08
C MET A 73 -11.72 5.76 -3.11
N LEU A 74 -10.86 6.18 -2.20
CA LEU A 74 -11.22 7.12 -1.15
C LEU A 74 -10.02 8.00 -0.85
N CYS A 75 -10.26 9.29 -0.76
CA CYS A 75 -9.25 10.25 -0.36
C CYS A 75 -9.89 11.28 0.56
N ILE A 76 -9.65 11.14 1.86
CA ILE A 76 -10.08 12.11 2.86
C ILE A 76 -8.80 12.78 3.36
N PRO A 77 -8.56 14.05 2.97
CA PRO A 77 -7.30 14.71 3.28
C PRO A 77 -6.93 14.63 4.76
N GLU A 78 -5.68 14.25 5.00
CA GLU A 78 -5.07 14.14 6.32
C GLU A 78 -5.74 13.11 7.23
N ARG A 79 -6.62 12.26 6.68
CA ARG A 79 -7.32 11.24 7.47
C ARG A 79 -7.19 9.84 6.90
N ARG A 80 -7.51 9.65 5.61
CA ARG A 80 -7.56 8.29 5.07
C ARG A 80 -7.42 8.27 3.56
N LEU A 81 -6.67 7.28 3.09
CA LEU A 81 -6.60 6.93 1.67
C LEU A 81 -6.92 5.45 1.54
N ALA A 82 -7.68 5.10 0.51
CA ALA A 82 -7.98 3.71 0.21
C ALA A 82 -7.81 3.47 -1.29
N TRP A 83 -7.21 2.34 -1.64
CA TRP A 83 -6.95 1.98 -3.02
C TRP A 83 -7.13 0.49 -3.22
N ARG A 84 -7.29 0.09 -4.49
CA ARG A 84 -7.38 -1.32 -4.87
C ARG A 84 -6.74 -1.53 -6.22
N THR A 85 -6.34 -2.78 -6.49
CA THR A 85 -5.95 -3.16 -7.83
C THR A 85 -7.19 -3.38 -8.69
N LEU A 86 -7.09 -3.06 -9.97
CA LEU A 86 -8.15 -3.37 -10.92
C LEU A 86 -7.97 -4.79 -11.44
N ALA A 87 -9.08 -5.42 -11.83
CA ALA A 87 -9.05 -6.78 -12.37
C ALA A 87 -8.23 -6.83 -13.65
N ASP A 88 -7.38 -7.85 -13.75
CA ASP A 88 -6.57 -8.10 -14.94
C ASP A 88 -6.95 -9.48 -15.47
N PRO A 89 -7.49 -9.58 -16.70
CA PRO A 89 -7.86 -10.88 -17.28
C PRO A 89 -6.69 -11.84 -17.39
N ARG A 90 -5.45 -11.33 -17.46
CA ARG A 90 -4.26 -12.17 -17.52
C ARG A 90 -3.90 -12.78 -16.18
N ALA A 91 -4.38 -12.19 -15.09
CA ALA A 91 -4.09 -12.63 -13.74
C ALA A 91 -5.32 -12.39 -12.85
N PRO A 92 -6.42 -13.11 -13.11
CA PRO A 92 -7.70 -12.82 -12.46
C PRO A 92 -7.69 -13.07 -10.96
N ASP A 93 -6.74 -13.86 -10.47
CA ASP A 93 -6.62 -14.16 -9.05
C ASP A 93 -5.74 -13.17 -8.29
N HIS A 94 -5.12 -12.24 -9.00
CA HIS A 94 -4.24 -11.25 -8.37
C HIS A 94 -5.04 -10.03 -7.96
N PHE A 95 -5.03 -9.74 -6.67
CA PHE A 95 -5.62 -8.50 -6.19
C PHE A 95 -4.92 -8.03 -4.92
N ALA A 96 -5.03 -6.75 -4.65
CA ALA A 96 -4.61 -6.17 -3.38
C ALA A 96 -5.46 -4.94 -3.11
N THR A 97 -5.72 -4.70 -1.84
CA THR A 97 -6.37 -3.46 -1.39
C THR A 97 -5.54 -2.91 -0.24
N GLY A 98 -5.59 -1.60 -0.10
CA GLY A 98 -4.88 -0.95 0.99
C GLY A 98 -5.67 0.21 1.54
N VAL A 99 -5.55 0.42 2.83
CA VAL A 99 -6.10 1.59 3.52
C VAL A 99 -5.00 2.13 4.41
N VAL A 100 -4.70 3.41 4.26
CA VAL A 100 -3.81 4.09 5.17
C VAL A 100 -4.60 5.18 5.89
N SER A 101 -4.46 5.21 7.21
CA SER A 101 -5.15 6.17 8.07
C SER A 101 -4.12 7.00 8.81
N PHE A 102 -4.45 8.26 9.04
CA PHE A 102 -3.59 9.22 9.71
C PHE A 102 -4.33 9.78 10.92
N ALA A 103 -3.68 9.76 12.07
CA ALA A 103 -4.25 10.33 13.28
C ALA A 103 -3.22 11.27 13.90
N GLN A 104 -3.55 12.55 13.96
CA GLN A 104 -2.68 13.53 14.57
C GLN A 104 -2.64 13.29 16.07
N LEU A 105 -1.44 13.11 16.62
CA LEU A 105 -1.22 12.91 18.05
C LEU A 105 -0.82 14.21 18.72
N SER A 106 -0.08 15.04 18.02
CA SER A 106 0.36 16.36 18.47
C SER A 106 0.66 17.20 17.23
N ASP A 107 1.06 18.44 17.44
CA ASP A 107 1.44 19.31 16.32
C ASP A 107 2.59 18.76 15.50
N GLU A 108 3.40 17.87 16.08
CA GLU A 108 4.60 17.34 15.42
C GLU A 108 4.67 15.82 15.41
N SER A 109 3.54 15.15 15.65
CA SER A 109 3.53 13.68 15.56
C SER A 109 2.21 13.16 15.03
N THR A 110 2.29 12.11 14.23
CA THR A 110 1.16 11.51 13.54
C THR A 110 1.27 9.99 13.64
N CYS A 111 0.17 9.33 13.98
CA CYS A 111 0.10 7.88 13.92
C CYS A 111 -0.38 7.48 12.53
N VAL A 112 0.39 6.64 11.85
CA VAL A 112 0.06 6.10 10.53
C VAL A 112 -0.29 4.64 10.69
N THR A 113 -1.49 4.26 10.24
CA THR A 113 -1.94 2.86 10.26
C THR A 113 -2.16 2.40 8.84
N LEU A 114 -1.51 1.30 8.48
CA LEU A 114 -1.62 0.71 7.15
C LEU A 114 -2.26 -0.66 7.27
N LYS A 115 -3.32 -0.88 6.49
CA LYS A 115 -3.97 -2.19 6.34
C LYS A 115 -3.80 -2.64 4.91
N LEU A 116 -3.31 -3.86 4.72
CA LEU A 116 -3.16 -4.47 3.40
C LEU A 116 -3.90 -5.79 3.38
N THR A 117 -4.64 -6.02 2.29
CA THR A 117 -5.26 -7.30 2.02
C THR A 117 -4.85 -7.69 0.61
N SER A 118 -4.36 -8.90 0.42
CA SER A 118 -3.76 -9.26 -0.84
C SER A 118 -3.87 -10.77 -1.08
N SER A 119 -3.96 -11.15 -2.35
CA SER A 119 -3.89 -12.55 -2.79
C SER A 119 -2.44 -12.98 -3.04
N PHE A 120 -1.46 -12.10 -2.81
CA PHE A 120 -0.06 -12.39 -3.09
C PHE A 120 0.64 -13.12 -1.94
N GLY A 121 -0.09 -13.48 -0.89
CA GLY A 121 0.45 -14.16 0.26
C GLY A 121 1.35 -13.26 1.11
N GLY A 122 2.17 -13.89 1.94
CA GLY A 122 3.04 -13.16 2.86
C GLY A 122 4.10 -12.31 2.18
N ALA A 123 4.29 -12.45 0.87
CA ALA A 123 5.28 -11.65 0.15
C ALA A 123 5.03 -10.15 0.28
N VAL A 124 3.78 -9.75 0.47
CA VAL A 124 3.42 -8.35 0.66
C VAL A 124 3.08 -8.06 2.11
N SER A 125 2.15 -8.83 2.69
CA SER A 125 1.61 -8.53 4.01
C SER A 125 2.62 -8.69 5.15
N ASN A 126 3.58 -9.62 5.03
CA ASN A 126 4.58 -9.84 6.08
C ASN A 126 5.61 -8.73 6.19
N ARG A 127 5.56 -7.73 5.30
CA ARG A 127 6.55 -6.65 5.28
C ARG A 127 5.98 -5.31 5.70
N ILE A 128 4.79 -5.31 6.24
CA ILE A 128 4.09 -4.06 6.56
C ILE A 128 4.88 -3.20 7.56
N ASP A 129 5.47 -3.83 8.57
CA ASP A 129 6.26 -3.10 9.57
C ASP A 129 7.50 -2.47 8.92
N LYS A 130 8.12 -3.17 7.99
CA LYS A 130 9.29 -2.66 7.30
C LYS A 130 8.91 -1.46 6.42
N TYR A 131 7.78 -1.54 5.73
CA TYR A 131 7.30 -0.41 4.91
C TYR A 131 7.06 0.82 5.77
N LEU A 132 6.43 0.64 6.93
CA LEU A 132 6.15 1.74 7.84
C LEU A 132 7.42 2.35 8.41
N HIS A 133 8.38 1.52 8.81
CA HIS A 133 9.66 2.01 9.30
C HIS A 133 10.42 2.79 8.22
N ASN A 134 10.41 2.29 6.99
CA ASN A 134 11.07 2.97 5.88
C ASN A 134 10.39 4.30 5.59
N PHE A 135 9.06 4.33 5.62
CA PHE A 135 8.29 5.55 5.43
C PHE A 135 8.62 6.58 6.50
N LYS A 136 8.65 6.14 7.76
CA LYS A 136 9.01 7.02 8.88
C LYS A 136 10.37 7.66 8.66
N ARG A 137 11.36 6.86 8.27
CA ARG A 137 12.71 7.39 8.00
C ARG A 137 12.70 8.39 6.85
N LEU A 138 11.94 8.10 5.81
CA LEU A 138 11.83 8.99 4.65
C LEU A 138 11.26 10.36 5.05
N VAL A 139 10.21 10.37 5.85
CA VAL A 139 9.58 11.62 6.29
C VAL A 139 10.47 12.38 7.25
N GLU A 140 11.04 11.68 8.23
CA GLU A 140 11.83 12.33 9.29
C GLU A 140 13.20 12.82 8.81
N ALA A 141 13.67 12.30 7.69
CA ALA A 141 14.92 12.76 7.09
C ALA A 141 14.75 14.00 6.21
N SER A 142 13.52 14.40 5.99
CA SER A 142 13.21 15.54 5.10
C SER A 142 13.42 16.87 5.80
#